data_3ed767b37d3b7b0d1f345158a99a39fa
#
_entry.id   3ed767b37d3b7b0d1f345158a99a39fa
#
_cell.length_a   1.000
_cell.length_b   1.000
_cell.length_c   1.000
_cell.angle_alpha   90.00
_cell.angle_beta   90.00
_cell.angle_gamma   90.00
#
_symmetry.space_group_name_H-M   'P 1'
#
loop_
_entity.id
_entity.type
_entity.pdbx_description
1 polymer ?
#
loop_
_entity_poly.entity_id
_entity_poly.type
_entity_poly.pdbx_seq_one_letter_code
_entity_poly.pdbx_strand_id
1 'polypeptide(L)'
;MKNRLVGVGYVSHDDAVAESMVGPFGRASGVNYDVRMLGNGWYGKLSEFQPILSNDGDCYARVQVRCLEVLQSIDIIEEVISRMPAGDIEVKVKGNPADGAEACNVLEQPRGECYYYARGNGTKF
;
A
#
# COMPACT_ATOMS: atom_id res chain seq x y z
N MET A 1 19.45 15.03 -11.30
CA MET A 1 18.14 14.34 -11.34
C MET A 1 17.00 15.36 -11.16
N LYS A 2 16.98 16.15 -10.09
CA LYS A 2 15.91 17.15 -9.80
C LYS A 2 15.53 17.99 -11.01
N ASN A 3 16.48 18.65 -11.67
CA ASN A 3 16.22 19.54 -12.81
C ASN A 3 15.59 18.87 -14.06
N ARG A 4 15.52 17.53 -14.09
CA ARG A 4 14.90 16.77 -15.18
C ARG A 4 13.49 16.27 -14.85
N LEU A 5 13.08 16.41 -13.60
CA LEU A 5 11.83 15.82 -13.09
C LEU A 5 10.84 16.87 -12.59
N VAL A 6 11.35 18.02 -12.11
CA VAL A 6 10.50 19.11 -11.64
C VAL A 6 9.71 19.70 -12.80
N GLY A 7 8.39 19.83 -12.62
CA GLY A 7 7.46 20.33 -13.60
C GLY A 7 7.17 19.39 -14.77
N VAL A 8 7.73 18.18 -14.77
CA VAL A 8 7.49 17.19 -15.82
C VAL A 8 6.39 16.22 -15.42
N GLY A 9 5.46 15.95 -16.31
CA GLY A 9 4.35 15.01 -16.08
C GLY A 9 3.45 15.44 -14.92
N TYR A 10 3.16 16.71 -14.85
CA TYR A 10 2.29 17.29 -13.81
C TYR A 10 0.87 16.73 -13.93
N VAL A 11 0.30 16.36 -12.80
CA VAL A 11 -1.09 15.96 -12.63
C VAL A 11 -1.65 16.73 -11.43
N SER A 12 -2.73 17.46 -11.66
CA SER A 12 -3.41 18.19 -10.61
C SER A 12 -4.07 17.25 -9.59
N HIS A 13 -4.40 17.76 -8.41
CA HIS A 13 -5.19 17.02 -7.42
C HIS A 13 -6.53 16.57 -8.00
N ASP A 14 -7.23 17.49 -8.68
CA ASP A 14 -8.57 17.22 -9.23
C ASP A 14 -8.53 16.16 -10.32
N ASP A 15 -7.53 16.20 -11.21
CA ASP A 15 -7.34 15.15 -12.21
C ASP A 15 -6.99 13.80 -11.56
N ALA A 16 -6.15 13.82 -10.54
CA ALA A 16 -5.78 12.59 -9.83
C ALA A 16 -6.99 11.94 -9.13
N VAL A 17 -7.90 12.73 -8.58
CA VAL A 17 -9.16 12.25 -7.99
C VAL A 17 -10.12 11.78 -9.08
N ALA A 18 -10.30 12.54 -10.16
CA ALA A 18 -11.21 12.20 -11.26
C ALA A 18 -10.85 10.88 -11.94
N GLU A 19 -9.54 10.62 -12.10
CA GLU A 19 -9.00 9.40 -12.71
C GLU A 19 -8.77 8.27 -11.68
N SER A 20 -9.19 8.46 -10.43
CA SER A 20 -9.04 7.48 -9.34
C SER A 20 -7.59 6.99 -9.17
N MET A 21 -6.64 7.91 -9.24
CA MET A 21 -5.22 7.59 -9.11
C MET A 21 -4.88 7.18 -7.68
N VAL A 22 -4.27 6.01 -7.54
CA VAL A 22 -3.91 5.42 -6.25
C VAL A 22 -2.39 5.35 -6.05
N GLY A 23 -1.98 5.01 -4.83
CA GLY A 23 -0.58 4.81 -4.47
C GLY A 23 0.26 6.08 -4.52
N PRO A 24 1.59 5.94 -4.68
CA PRO A 24 2.50 7.10 -4.71
C PRO A 24 2.17 8.10 -5.82
N PHE A 25 1.47 7.68 -6.87
CA PHE A 25 1.07 8.56 -7.95
C PHE A 25 0.00 9.56 -7.49
N GLY A 26 -1.09 9.06 -6.88
CA GLY A 26 -2.15 9.92 -6.31
C GLY A 26 -1.62 10.73 -5.13
N ARG A 27 -0.85 10.11 -4.23
CA ARG A 27 -0.27 10.79 -3.06
C ARG A 27 0.69 11.92 -3.43
N ALA A 28 1.38 11.82 -4.56
CA ALA A 28 2.22 12.91 -5.08
C ALA A 28 1.41 14.11 -5.59
N SER A 29 0.14 13.94 -5.86
CA SER A 29 -0.84 15.00 -6.23
C SER A 29 -1.78 15.34 -5.06
N GLY A 30 -1.42 15.01 -3.82
CA GLY A 30 -2.17 15.37 -2.61
C GLY A 30 -3.38 14.49 -2.31
N VAL A 31 -3.59 13.38 -3.04
CA VAL A 31 -4.68 12.45 -2.74
C VAL A 31 -4.35 11.69 -1.46
N ASN A 32 -5.06 12.00 -0.39
CA ASN A 32 -4.88 11.36 0.91
C ASN A 32 -5.62 10.03 0.97
N TYR A 33 -5.14 9.06 0.21
CA TYR A 33 -5.68 7.71 0.19
C TYR A 33 -4.57 6.66 0.23
N ASP A 34 -4.73 5.69 1.13
CA ASP A 34 -3.87 4.53 1.26
C ASP A 34 -4.68 3.39 1.89
N VAL A 35 -4.69 2.22 1.27
CA VAL A 35 -5.44 1.04 1.75
C VAL A 35 -5.04 0.66 3.17
N ARG A 36 -3.81 0.91 3.56
CA ARG A 36 -3.31 0.61 4.91
C ARG A 36 -4.04 1.40 6.00
N MET A 37 -4.66 2.54 5.66
CA MET A 37 -5.48 3.34 6.59
C MET A 37 -6.86 2.73 6.87
N LEU A 38 -7.35 1.82 6.02
CA LEU A 38 -8.70 1.26 6.13
C LEU A 38 -8.88 0.30 7.32
N GLY A 39 -7.86 0.16 8.16
CA GLY A 39 -7.93 -0.61 9.40
C GLY A 39 -7.94 -2.13 9.21
N ASN A 40 -7.86 -2.61 7.99
CA ASN A 40 -7.82 -4.02 7.66
C ASN A 40 -6.40 -4.56 7.84
N GLY A 41 -6.08 -5.03 9.05
CA GLY A 41 -4.80 -5.68 9.33
C GLY A 41 -3.92 -4.97 10.36
N TRP A 42 -2.61 -5.22 10.26
CA TRP A 42 -1.63 -4.75 11.24
C TRP A 42 -1.36 -3.25 11.20
N TYR A 43 -1.49 -2.60 10.04
CA TYR A 43 -1.19 -1.17 9.88
C TYR A 43 -2.05 -0.28 10.76
N GLY A 44 -3.33 -0.60 10.98
CA GLY A 44 -4.18 0.13 11.93
C GLY A 44 -3.77 0.02 13.40
N LYS A 45 -2.78 -0.84 13.72
CA LYS A 45 -2.20 -1.02 15.06
C LYS A 45 -0.84 -0.35 15.23
N LEU A 46 -0.29 0.21 14.17
CA LEU A 46 0.96 0.96 14.20
C LEU A 46 0.71 2.37 14.74
N SER A 47 1.60 2.83 15.60
CA SER A 47 1.39 4.06 16.37
C SER A 47 1.47 5.32 15.53
N GLU A 48 2.23 5.31 14.42
CA GLU A 48 2.58 6.52 13.66
C GLU A 48 2.43 6.39 12.15
N PHE A 49 1.68 5.38 11.67
CA PHE A 49 1.49 5.26 10.23
C PHE A 49 0.59 6.38 9.69
N GLN A 50 1.13 7.19 8.79
CA GLN A 50 0.41 8.20 8.02
C GLN A 50 0.86 8.16 6.57
N PRO A 51 -0.04 8.32 5.59
CA PRO A 51 0.34 8.43 4.19
C PRO A 51 1.26 9.62 3.95
N ILE A 52 2.28 9.41 3.15
CA ILE A 52 3.19 10.47 2.75
C ILE A 52 2.63 11.17 1.53
N LEU A 53 2.42 12.47 1.64
CA LEU A 53 1.79 13.29 0.60
C LEU A 53 2.76 14.34 0.05
N SER A 54 2.53 14.73 -1.21
CA SER A 54 3.06 15.95 -1.83
C SER A 54 1.96 16.59 -2.66
N ASN A 55 1.98 17.90 -2.80
CA ASN A 55 1.03 18.64 -3.62
C ASN A 55 1.64 19.13 -4.96
N ASP A 56 2.90 18.78 -5.23
CA ASP A 56 3.60 19.26 -6.42
C ASP A 56 3.16 18.54 -7.71
N GLY A 57 2.61 17.33 -7.61
CA GLY A 57 1.97 16.59 -8.70
C GLY A 57 2.86 16.16 -9.87
N ASP A 58 4.17 16.41 -9.81
CA ASP A 58 5.10 16.14 -10.91
C ASP A 58 5.93 14.85 -10.70
N CYS A 59 6.79 14.54 -11.65
CA CYS A 59 7.67 13.37 -11.56
C CYS A 59 8.62 13.43 -10.36
N TYR A 60 9.04 14.64 -9.96
CA TYR A 60 9.92 14.79 -8.80
C TYR A 60 9.17 14.48 -7.50
N ALA A 61 7.96 15.00 -7.34
CA ALA A 61 7.08 14.67 -6.22
C ALA A 61 6.86 13.15 -6.08
N ARG A 62 6.63 12.46 -7.19
CA ARG A 62 6.48 10.99 -7.18
C ARG A 62 7.74 10.26 -6.72
N VAL A 63 8.92 10.76 -7.07
CA VAL A 63 10.19 10.21 -6.56
C VAL A 63 10.34 10.50 -5.07
N GLN A 64 10.05 11.73 -4.63
CA GLN A 64 10.13 12.11 -3.22
C GLN A 64 9.22 11.26 -2.34
N VAL A 65 7.94 11.11 -2.71
CA VAL A 65 6.99 10.27 -1.98
C VAL A 65 7.54 8.85 -1.83
N ARG A 66 8.02 8.21 -2.92
CA ARG A 66 8.58 6.87 -2.85
C ARG A 66 9.81 6.76 -1.96
N CYS A 67 10.71 7.74 -2.02
CA CYS A 67 11.90 7.73 -1.14
C CYS A 67 11.52 7.85 0.33
N LEU A 68 10.55 8.71 0.66
CA LEU A 68 10.07 8.87 2.03
C LEU A 68 9.30 7.65 2.52
N GLU A 69 8.53 6.98 1.65
CA GLU A 69 7.85 5.73 1.98
C GLU A 69 8.83 4.58 2.25
N VAL A 70 10.02 4.58 1.63
CA VAL A 70 11.08 3.62 1.98
C VAL A 70 11.58 3.86 3.40
N LEU A 71 11.81 5.11 3.79
CA LEU A 71 12.24 5.45 5.17
C LEU A 71 11.14 5.06 6.17
N GLN A 72 9.90 5.44 5.92
CA GLN A 72 8.76 5.04 6.75
C GLN A 72 8.64 3.50 6.86
N SER A 73 8.93 2.78 5.78
CA SER A 73 8.90 1.31 5.82
C SER A 73 9.96 0.72 6.76
N ILE A 74 11.10 1.38 6.90
CA ILE A 74 12.14 0.98 7.87
C ILE A 74 11.62 1.19 9.29
N ASP A 75 11.04 2.36 9.59
CA ASP A 75 10.47 2.67 10.90
C ASP A 75 9.36 1.67 11.28
N ILE A 76 8.49 1.33 10.30
CA ILE A 76 7.44 0.31 10.48
C ILE A 76 8.04 -1.06 10.82
N ILE A 77 9.10 -1.48 10.13
CA ILE A 77 9.77 -2.76 10.37
C ILE A 77 10.35 -2.77 11.78
N GLU A 78 11.01 -1.70 12.22
CA GLU A 78 11.57 -1.59 13.56
C GLU A 78 10.47 -1.66 14.63
N GLU A 79 9.35 -0.97 14.46
CA GLU A 79 8.21 -1.04 15.36
C GLU A 79 7.64 -2.47 15.43
N VAL A 80 7.41 -3.11 14.29
CA VAL A 80 6.86 -4.48 14.23
C VAL A 80 7.79 -5.48 14.91
N ILE A 81 9.10 -5.40 14.68
CA ILE A 81 10.08 -6.29 15.33
C ILE A 81 10.04 -6.09 16.84
N SER A 82 9.99 -4.86 17.33
CA SER A 82 9.97 -4.55 18.75
C SER A 82 8.72 -5.09 19.49
N ARG A 83 7.62 -5.26 18.74
CA ARG A 83 6.31 -5.69 19.27
C ARG A 83 5.95 -7.12 18.88
N MET A 84 6.84 -7.84 18.22
CA MET A 84 6.60 -9.21 17.77
C MET A 84 6.36 -10.15 18.96
N PRO A 85 5.18 -10.81 19.04
CA PRO A 85 4.93 -11.76 20.12
C PRO A 85 5.81 -13.00 19.98
N ALA A 86 6.19 -13.57 21.11
CA ALA A 86 6.79 -14.90 21.13
C ALA A 86 5.71 -15.95 20.86
N GLY A 87 6.09 -17.04 20.19
CA GLY A 87 5.17 -18.15 19.90
C GLY A 87 5.54 -18.89 18.64
N ASP A 88 4.64 -19.78 18.22
CA ASP A 88 4.79 -20.55 17.00
C ASP A 88 4.71 -19.63 15.76
N ILE A 89 5.61 -19.86 14.82
CA ILE A 89 5.70 -19.07 13.58
C ILE A 89 4.87 -19.64 12.43
N GLU A 90 4.30 -20.84 12.62
CA GLU A 90 3.46 -21.48 11.61
C GLU A 90 2.27 -22.21 12.24
N VAL A 91 1.20 -22.32 11.49
CA VAL A 91 0.07 -23.19 11.79
C VAL A 91 -0.12 -24.16 10.63
N LYS A 92 -0.15 -25.47 10.94
CA LYS A 92 -0.40 -26.51 9.93
C LYS A 92 -1.87 -26.52 9.56
N VAL A 93 -2.19 -26.01 8.39
CA VAL A 93 -3.53 -26.08 7.81
C VAL A 93 -3.61 -27.30 6.90
N LYS A 94 -4.60 -28.18 7.16
CA LYS A 94 -4.90 -29.33 6.31
C LYS A 94 -6.15 -29.07 5.49
N GLY A 95 -6.13 -29.51 4.25
CA GLY A 95 -7.26 -29.41 3.33
C GLY A 95 -7.02 -28.44 2.19
N ASN A 96 -7.94 -28.45 1.26
CA ASN A 96 -7.99 -27.54 0.14
C ASN A 96 -9.12 -26.53 0.37
N PRO A 97 -9.08 -25.35 -0.27
CA PRO A 97 -10.26 -24.49 -0.31
C PRO A 97 -11.45 -25.26 -0.84
N ALA A 98 -12.60 -25.12 -0.20
CA ALA A 98 -13.83 -25.76 -0.69
C ALA A 98 -14.15 -25.29 -2.12
N ASP A 99 -14.76 -26.16 -2.92
CA ASP A 99 -15.24 -25.75 -4.23
C ASP A 99 -16.26 -24.62 -4.10
N GLY A 100 -16.05 -23.55 -4.87
CA GLY A 100 -16.89 -22.36 -4.83
C GLY A 100 -16.62 -21.42 -3.63
N ALA A 101 -15.71 -21.74 -2.72
CA ALA A 101 -15.33 -20.79 -1.67
C ALA A 101 -14.65 -19.55 -2.29
N GLU A 102 -15.09 -18.38 -1.88
CA GLU A 102 -14.60 -17.11 -2.43
C GLU A 102 -13.96 -16.27 -1.34
N ALA A 103 -12.90 -15.58 -1.71
CA ALA A 103 -12.22 -14.58 -0.87
C ALA A 103 -11.74 -13.42 -1.71
N CYS A 104 -11.82 -12.22 -1.16
CA CYS A 104 -11.22 -11.04 -1.74
C CYS A 104 -10.41 -10.27 -0.70
N ASN A 105 -9.37 -9.65 -1.16
CA ASN A 105 -8.52 -8.80 -0.32
C ASN A 105 -7.99 -7.62 -1.13
N VAL A 106 -7.81 -6.51 -0.44
CA VAL A 106 -7.22 -5.30 -1.00
C VAL A 106 -5.99 -4.96 -0.18
N LEU A 107 -4.90 -4.65 -0.85
CA LEU A 107 -3.65 -4.28 -0.17
C LEU A 107 -2.88 -3.22 -0.95
N GLU A 108 -2.08 -2.45 -0.22
CA GLU A 108 -1.19 -1.46 -0.81
C GLU A 108 0.09 -2.16 -1.29
N GLN A 109 0.38 -1.98 -2.55
CA GLN A 109 1.63 -2.39 -3.17
C GLN A 109 2.50 -1.16 -3.49
N PRO A 110 3.79 -1.32 -3.87
CA PRO A 110 4.67 -0.19 -4.17
C PRO A 110 4.17 0.76 -5.25
N ARG A 111 3.23 0.31 -6.10
CA ARG A 111 2.61 1.16 -7.15
C ARG A 111 1.23 1.68 -6.77
N GLY A 112 0.64 1.16 -5.69
CA GLY A 112 -0.67 1.54 -5.20
C GLY A 112 -1.56 0.35 -4.88
N GLU A 113 -2.84 0.62 -4.71
CA GLU A 113 -3.85 -0.37 -4.37
C GLU A 113 -3.88 -1.55 -5.37
N CYS A 114 -3.95 -2.75 -4.82
CA CYS A 114 -4.13 -3.97 -5.58
C CYS A 114 -5.25 -4.82 -4.98
N TYR A 115 -6.21 -5.19 -5.81
CA TYR A 115 -7.32 -6.04 -5.45
C TYR A 115 -7.05 -7.48 -5.87
N TYR A 116 -7.22 -8.41 -4.93
CA TYR A 116 -7.13 -9.84 -5.17
C TYR A 116 -8.49 -10.50 -4.96
N TYR A 117 -8.88 -11.31 -5.92
CA TYR A 117 -10.01 -12.21 -5.81
C TYR A 117 -9.54 -13.64 -6.03
N ALA A 118 -9.95 -14.54 -5.15
CA ALA A 118 -9.66 -15.96 -5.26
C ALA A 118 -10.95 -16.78 -5.13
N ARG A 119 -11.08 -17.82 -5.95
CA ARG A 119 -12.17 -18.79 -5.85
C ARG A 119 -11.59 -20.19 -5.78
N GLY A 120 -12.03 -20.94 -4.78
CA GLY A 120 -11.66 -22.34 -4.61
C GLY A 120 -12.29 -23.22 -5.67
N ASN A 121 -11.56 -24.21 -6.13
CA ASN A 121 -12.01 -25.24 -7.08
C ASN A 121 -12.05 -26.65 -6.43
N GLY A 122 -11.94 -26.74 -5.11
CA GLY A 122 -11.89 -28.00 -4.38
C GLY A 122 -10.60 -28.81 -4.52
N THR A 123 -9.64 -28.32 -5.28
CA THR A 123 -8.36 -29.00 -5.52
C THR A 123 -7.17 -28.14 -5.03
N LYS A 124 -5.98 -28.74 -5.02
CA LYS A 124 -4.76 -28.00 -4.63
C LYS A 124 -4.28 -27.01 -5.71
N PHE A 125 -4.65 -27.25 -6.96
CA PHE A 125 -4.26 -26.44 -8.12
C PHE A 125 -5.38 -26.50 -9.17
#